data_579b54f79edc018395192d5097240175
#
_entry.id   579b54f79edc018395192d5097240175
#
_cell.length_a   1.000
_cell.length_b   1.000
_cell.length_c   1.000
_cell.angle_alpha   90.00
_cell.angle_beta   90.00
_cell.angle_gamma   90.00
#
_symmetry.space_group_name_H-M   'P 1'
#
loop_
_entity.id
_entity.type
_entity.pdbx_description
1 polymer ?
#
loop_
_entity_poly.entity_id
_entity_poly.type
_entity_poly.pdbx_seq_one_letter_code
_entity_poly.pdbx_strand_id
1 'polypeptide(L)'
;TSGRVVRLLVDGGSPVKKGQVLAELDGEPQRLAVASARATVERLTALLANQQRTVQRYQELRSKAVSESMLEEAIAQQSARQAELNDARARLAEAEYRLDRTRVRSPADATVERRLISVGDYVSPGTPIVTIVGKGALRAVLPFPERLSGQLRPGLAVTLDQPARPGKPIIGTIT
;
A
#
# COMPACT_ATOMS: atom_id res chain seq x y z
N THR A 1 -5.16 -3.41 -9.44
CA THR A 1 -4.55 -4.59 -10.08
C THR A 1 -5.63 -5.62 -10.30
N SER A 2 -5.67 -6.22 -11.48
CA SER A 2 -6.50 -7.39 -11.79
C SER A 2 -5.63 -8.63 -11.78
N GLY A 3 -6.24 -9.79 -11.52
CA GLY A 3 -5.52 -11.05 -11.54
C GLY A 3 -6.36 -12.23 -11.05
N ARG A 4 -5.85 -13.44 -11.24
CA ARG A 4 -6.44 -14.65 -10.70
C ARG A 4 -6.04 -14.80 -9.22
N VAL A 5 -6.98 -15.19 -8.38
CA VAL A 5 -6.73 -15.49 -6.97
C VAL A 5 -5.95 -16.82 -6.86
N VAL A 6 -4.74 -16.73 -6.31
CA VAL A 6 -3.85 -17.89 -6.11
C VAL A 6 -4.03 -18.45 -4.71
N ARG A 7 -4.20 -17.59 -3.71
CA ARG A 7 -4.39 -18.01 -2.31
C ARG A 7 -5.37 -17.10 -1.59
N LEU A 8 -6.16 -17.71 -0.71
CA LEU A 8 -6.96 -17.04 0.31
C LEU A 8 -6.42 -17.45 1.67
N LEU A 9 -6.09 -16.47 2.52
CA LEU A 9 -5.41 -16.67 3.79
C LEU A 9 -6.34 -16.47 4.99
N VAL A 10 -7.62 -16.25 4.74
CA VAL A 10 -8.63 -15.99 5.77
C VAL A 10 -9.94 -16.65 5.44
N ASP A 11 -10.68 -17.02 6.48
CA ASP A 11 -12.04 -17.57 6.41
C ASP A 11 -13.02 -16.70 7.21
N GLY A 12 -14.33 -16.92 7.00
CA GLY A 12 -15.38 -16.28 7.80
C GLY A 12 -15.16 -16.53 9.30
N GLY A 13 -15.32 -15.48 10.12
CA GLY A 13 -15.04 -15.50 11.55
C GLY A 13 -13.57 -15.26 11.95
N SER A 14 -12.62 -15.26 11.00
CA SER A 14 -11.21 -15.06 11.31
C SER A 14 -10.92 -13.63 11.76
N PRO A 15 -10.22 -13.42 12.90
CA PRO A 15 -9.72 -12.11 13.26
C PRO A 15 -8.53 -11.73 12.37
N VAL A 16 -8.50 -10.48 11.91
CA VAL A 16 -7.42 -9.94 11.07
C VAL A 16 -6.90 -8.63 11.62
N LYS A 17 -5.61 -8.39 11.43
CA LYS A 17 -4.94 -7.13 11.82
C LYS A 17 -4.78 -6.22 10.62
N LYS A 18 -4.66 -4.92 10.88
CA LYS A 18 -4.30 -3.94 9.85
C LYS A 18 -3.01 -4.35 9.13
N GLY A 19 -3.04 -4.34 7.79
CA GLY A 19 -1.90 -4.74 6.95
C GLY A 19 -1.76 -6.26 6.73
N GLN A 20 -2.50 -7.10 7.44
CA GLN A 20 -2.47 -8.55 7.24
C GLN A 20 -2.98 -8.91 5.83
N VAL A 21 -2.27 -9.80 5.14
CA VAL A 21 -2.66 -10.29 3.81
C VAL A 21 -3.88 -11.20 3.93
N LEU A 22 -4.92 -10.89 3.17
CA LEU A 22 -6.18 -11.62 3.12
C LEU A 22 -6.23 -12.56 1.91
N ALA A 23 -5.74 -12.08 0.77
CA ALA A 23 -5.71 -12.82 -0.49
C ALA A 23 -4.43 -12.47 -1.28
N GLU A 24 -3.97 -13.41 -2.07
CA GLU A 24 -2.88 -13.21 -3.02
C GLU A 24 -3.38 -13.48 -4.44
N LEU A 25 -3.12 -12.52 -5.31
CA LEU A 25 -3.35 -12.65 -6.76
C LEU A 25 -2.10 -13.16 -7.44
N ASP A 26 -2.26 -13.73 -8.63
CA ASP A 26 -1.13 -14.08 -9.48
C ASP A 26 -0.32 -12.83 -9.79
N GLY A 27 0.89 -12.79 -9.26
CA GLY A 27 1.84 -11.68 -9.39
C GLY A 27 3.01 -11.99 -10.32
N GLU A 28 2.96 -13.08 -11.07
CA GLU A 28 4.10 -13.46 -11.94
C GLU A 28 4.44 -12.41 -12.99
N PRO A 29 3.47 -11.83 -13.73
CA PRO A 29 3.77 -10.75 -14.67
C PRO A 29 4.39 -9.53 -13.99
N GLN A 30 3.93 -9.18 -12.78
CA GLN A 30 4.46 -8.05 -12.01
C GLN A 30 5.87 -8.33 -11.49
N ARG A 31 6.18 -9.58 -11.09
CA ARG A 31 7.55 -9.98 -10.70
C ARG A 31 8.53 -9.83 -11.86
N LEU A 32 8.13 -10.28 -13.06
CA LEU A 32 8.94 -10.12 -14.26
C LEU A 32 9.15 -8.63 -14.62
N ALA A 33 8.12 -7.80 -14.49
CA ALA A 33 8.23 -6.36 -14.70
C ALA A 33 9.21 -5.70 -13.70
N VAL A 34 9.18 -6.08 -12.42
CA VAL A 34 10.14 -5.62 -11.40
C VAL A 34 11.56 -6.05 -11.76
N ALA A 35 11.76 -7.31 -12.15
CA ALA A 35 13.08 -7.82 -12.53
C ALA A 35 13.66 -7.05 -13.73
N SER A 36 12.84 -6.78 -14.77
CA SER A 36 13.25 -6.00 -15.94
C SER A 36 13.59 -4.54 -15.58
N ALA A 37 12.75 -3.89 -14.76
CA ALA A 37 13.00 -2.52 -14.32
C ALA A 37 14.28 -2.44 -13.47
N ARG A 38 14.52 -3.41 -12.58
CA ARG A 38 15.73 -3.50 -11.76
C ARG A 38 16.99 -3.64 -12.61
N ALA A 39 16.99 -4.53 -13.60
CA ALA A 39 18.11 -4.68 -14.53
C ALA A 39 18.41 -3.37 -15.28
N THR A 40 17.36 -2.60 -15.63
CA THR A 40 17.53 -1.28 -16.26
C THR A 40 18.21 -0.29 -15.30
N VAL A 41 17.82 -0.25 -14.03
CA VAL A 41 18.45 0.60 -13.01
C VAL A 41 19.91 0.21 -12.82
N GLU A 42 20.22 -1.07 -12.74
CA GLU A 42 21.60 -1.57 -12.61
C GLU A 42 22.47 -1.15 -13.80
N ARG A 43 21.99 -1.33 -15.01
CA ARG A 43 22.69 -0.90 -16.24
C ARG A 43 22.96 0.60 -16.24
N LEU A 44 21.96 1.44 -15.94
CA LEU A 44 22.11 2.90 -15.92
C LEU A 44 23.01 3.37 -14.78
N THR A 45 23.00 2.67 -13.64
CA THR A 45 23.92 2.95 -12.53
C THR A 45 25.37 2.72 -12.96
N ALA A 46 25.65 1.62 -13.67
CA ALA A 46 26.97 1.34 -14.19
C ALA A 46 27.43 2.39 -15.24
N LEU A 47 26.52 2.82 -16.13
CA LEU A 47 26.81 3.87 -17.11
C LEU A 47 27.11 5.23 -16.45
N LEU A 48 26.32 5.60 -15.45
CA LEU A 48 26.55 6.83 -14.68
C LEU A 48 27.91 6.78 -13.95
N ALA A 49 28.23 5.66 -13.29
CA ALA A 49 29.52 5.50 -12.62
C ALA A 49 30.71 5.59 -13.58
N ASN A 50 30.56 5.13 -14.83
CA ASN A 50 31.57 5.30 -15.85
C ASN A 50 31.71 6.77 -16.27
N GLN A 51 30.60 7.46 -16.48
CA GLN A 51 30.59 8.88 -16.84
C GLN A 51 31.20 9.75 -15.73
N GLN A 52 30.89 9.45 -14.45
CA GLN A 52 31.50 10.14 -13.30
C GLN A 52 33.01 10.02 -13.28
N ARG A 53 33.53 8.81 -13.55
CA ARG A 53 35.01 8.61 -13.68
C ARG A 53 35.61 9.41 -14.84
N THR A 54 34.88 9.57 -15.94
CA THR A 54 35.32 10.39 -17.07
C THR A 54 35.38 11.86 -16.69
N VAL A 55 34.35 12.40 -16.02
CA VAL A 55 34.36 13.80 -15.54
C VAL A 55 35.48 14.02 -14.54
N GLN A 56 35.68 13.12 -13.57
CA GLN A 56 36.78 13.22 -12.62
C GLN A 56 38.12 13.23 -13.31
N ARG A 57 38.37 12.37 -14.28
CA ARG A 57 39.61 12.34 -15.06
C ARG A 57 39.82 13.65 -15.81
N TYR A 58 38.79 14.24 -16.42
CA TYR A 58 38.88 15.51 -17.10
C TYR A 58 39.18 16.68 -16.16
N GLN A 59 38.61 16.66 -14.96
CA GLN A 59 38.91 17.64 -13.91
C GLN A 59 40.37 17.57 -13.47
N GLU A 60 40.95 16.38 -13.30
CA GLU A 60 42.34 16.17 -12.93
C GLU A 60 43.32 16.61 -14.04
N LEU A 61 42.92 16.46 -15.31
CA LEU A 61 43.75 16.80 -16.48
C LEU A 61 43.52 18.23 -17.01
N ARG A 62 42.59 19.00 -16.41
CA ARG A 62 42.16 20.34 -16.88
C ARG A 62 43.34 21.30 -17.15
N SER A 63 44.42 21.20 -16.38
CA SER A 63 45.61 22.09 -16.54
C SER A 63 46.59 21.65 -17.63
N LYS A 64 46.44 20.45 -18.23
CA LYS A 64 47.46 19.85 -19.07
C LYS A 64 46.99 19.43 -20.48
N ALA A 65 45.74 18.97 -20.66
CA ALA A 65 45.35 18.33 -21.93
C ALA A 65 43.84 18.37 -22.25
N VAL A 66 42.99 18.92 -21.39
CA VAL A 66 41.53 18.94 -21.59
C VAL A 66 41.03 20.36 -21.74
N SER A 67 40.26 20.64 -22.80
CA SER A 67 39.63 21.96 -23.01
C SER A 67 38.43 22.11 -22.04
N GLU A 68 38.10 23.36 -21.73
CA GLU A 68 36.93 23.67 -20.88
C GLU A 68 35.61 23.14 -21.47
N SER A 69 35.44 23.26 -22.79
CA SER A 69 34.25 22.75 -23.49
C SER A 69 34.10 21.21 -23.37
N MET A 70 35.23 20.47 -23.41
CA MET A 70 35.16 19.00 -23.21
C MET A 70 34.73 18.63 -21.79
N LEU A 71 35.18 19.39 -20.79
CA LEU A 71 34.73 19.15 -19.40
C LEU A 71 33.24 19.51 -19.22
N GLU A 72 32.81 20.65 -19.77
CA GLU A 72 31.40 21.06 -19.72
C GLU A 72 30.50 20.04 -20.41
N GLU A 73 30.87 19.53 -21.56
CA GLU A 73 30.14 18.47 -22.25
C GLU A 73 30.07 17.20 -21.43
N ALA A 74 31.17 16.78 -20.81
CA ALA A 74 31.20 15.59 -19.95
C ALA A 74 30.28 15.74 -18.71
N ILE A 75 30.21 16.93 -18.13
CA ILE A 75 29.32 17.26 -17.01
C ILE A 75 27.86 17.25 -17.49
N ALA A 76 27.56 17.82 -18.65
CA ALA A 76 26.23 17.80 -19.22
C ALA A 76 25.76 16.37 -19.48
N GLN A 77 26.62 15.50 -20.02
CA GLN A 77 26.35 14.08 -20.23
C GLN A 77 26.13 13.34 -18.89
N GLN A 78 26.94 13.67 -17.86
CA GLN A 78 26.71 13.10 -16.51
C GLN A 78 25.33 13.46 -15.98
N SER A 79 24.93 14.72 -16.12
CA SER A 79 23.60 15.18 -15.69
C SER A 79 22.47 14.46 -16.45
N ALA A 80 22.63 14.27 -17.75
CA ALA A 80 21.66 13.51 -18.56
C ALA A 80 21.55 12.05 -18.09
N ARG A 81 22.70 11.37 -17.85
CA ARG A 81 22.70 9.99 -17.30
C ARG A 81 22.08 9.90 -15.92
N GLN A 82 22.28 10.91 -15.08
CA GLN A 82 21.63 10.98 -13.77
C GLN A 82 20.10 11.10 -13.91
N ALA A 83 19.62 11.91 -14.85
CA ALA A 83 18.19 12.04 -15.12
C ALA A 83 17.59 10.72 -15.65
N GLU A 84 18.27 10.04 -16.58
CA GLU A 84 17.86 8.71 -17.06
C GLU A 84 17.77 7.68 -15.92
N LEU A 85 18.73 7.68 -14.99
CA LEU A 85 18.72 6.79 -13.84
C LEU A 85 17.55 7.11 -12.90
N ASN A 86 17.24 8.38 -12.70
CA ASN A 86 16.10 8.78 -11.85
C ASN A 86 14.76 8.33 -12.47
N ASP A 87 14.60 8.46 -13.80
CA ASP A 87 13.42 7.94 -14.51
C ASP A 87 13.30 6.41 -14.36
N ALA A 88 14.40 5.68 -14.54
CA ALA A 88 14.40 4.24 -14.36
C ALA A 88 14.06 3.81 -12.92
N ARG A 89 14.53 4.55 -11.92
CA ARG A 89 14.16 4.31 -10.51
C ARG A 89 12.68 4.55 -10.26
N ALA A 90 12.10 5.58 -10.84
CA ALA A 90 10.67 5.84 -10.75
C ALA A 90 9.84 4.69 -11.35
N ARG A 91 10.26 4.19 -12.52
CA ARG A 91 9.63 3.01 -13.15
C ARG A 91 9.77 1.73 -12.32
N LEU A 92 10.92 1.54 -11.67
CA LEU A 92 11.11 0.41 -10.73
C LEU A 92 10.14 0.53 -9.55
N ALA A 93 10.06 1.69 -8.93
CA ALA A 93 9.14 1.94 -7.82
C ALA A 93 7.67 1.69 -8.21
N GLU A 94 7.28 2.10 -9.43
CA GLU A 94 5.94 1.81 -9.96
C GLU A 94 5.70 0.31 -10.14
N ALA A 95 6.68 -0.41 -10.69
CA ALA A 95 6.58 -1.86 -10.86
C ALA A 95 6.48 -2.59 -9.50
N GLU A 96 7.27 -2.20 -8.51
CA GLU A 96 7.22 -2.72 -7.14
C GLU A 96 5.88 -2.43 -6.47
N TYR A 97 5.34 -1.22 -6.63
CA TYR A 97 4.01 -0.87 -6.16
C TYR A 97 2.92 -1.75 -6.78
N ARG A 98 2.97 -1.99 -8.09
CA ARG A 98 2.02 -2.88 -8.78
C ARG A 98 2.13 -4.31 -8.27
N LEU A 99 3.32 -4.79 -7.97
CA LEU A 99 3.56 -6.11 -7.38
C LEU A 99 2.99 -6.18 -5.95
N ASP A 100 3.23 -5.18 -5.10
CA ASP A 100 2.65 -5.18 -3.75
C ASP A 100 1.12 -5.19 -3.78
N ARG A 101 0.50 -4.53 -4.76
CA ARG A 101 -0.96 -4.52 -4.96
C ARG A 101 -1.55 -5.87 -5.40
N THR A 102 -0.74 -6.87 -5.70
CA THR A 102 -1.23 -8.26 -5.88
C THR A 102 -1.54 -8.94 -4.55
N ARG A 103 -1.10 -8.38 -3.43
CA ARG A 103 -1.44 -8.81 -2.09
C ARG A 103 -2.53 -7.93 -1.52
N VAL A 104 -3.72 -8.48 -1.38
CA VAL A 104 -4.85 -7.77 -0.78
C VAL A 104 -4.71 -7.79 0.73
N ARG A 105 -4.65 -6.61 1.35
CA ARG A 105 -4.42 -6.46 2.79
C ARG A 105 -5.63 -5.87 3.50
N SER A 106 -5.78 -6.20 4.79
CA SER A 106 -6.80 -5.57 5.64
C SER A 106 -6.44 -4.10 5.91
N PRO A 107 -7.38 -3.16 5.73
CA PRO A 107 -7.17 -1.74 6.02
C PRO A 107 -7.19 -1.43 7.53
N ALA A 108 -7.76 -2.31 8.36
CA ALA A 108 -7.94 -2.11 9.80
C ALA A 108 -7.94 -3.44 10.55
N ASP A 109 -7.89 -3.35 11.90
CA ASP A 109 -8.16 -4.48 12.77
C ASP A 109 -9.66 -4.80 12.70
N ALA A 110 -9.98 -6.05 12.32
CA ALA A 110 -11.34 -6.44 12.01
C ALA A 110 -11.58 -7.95 12.22
N THR A 111 -12.79 -8.38 12.03
CA THR A 111 -13.15 -9.80 11.87
C THR A 111 -13.73 -9.99 10.48
N VAL A 112 -13.32 -11.03 9.78
CA VAL A 112 -13.89 -11.39 8.48
C VAL A 112 -15.31 -11.88 8.70
N GLU A 113 -16.29 -11.19 8.10
CA GLU A 113 -17.69 -11.63 8.13
C GLU A 113 -17.89 -12.79 7.16
N ARG A 114 -17.50 -12.58 5.91
CA ARG A 114 -17.62 -13.59 4.85
C ARG A 114 -16.63 -13.37 3.72
N ARG A 115 -16.28 -14.45 3.05
CA ARG A 115 -15.59 -14.43 1.76
C ARG A 115 -16.61 -14.27 0.63
N LEU A 116 -16.22 -13.51 -0.39
CA LEU A 116 -17.04 -13.29 -1.60
C LEU A 116 -16.42 -13.92 -2.84
N ILE A 117 -15.21 -14.44 -2.72
CA ILE A 117 -14.45 -15.06 -3.81
C ILE A 117 -13.81 -16.37 -3.36
N SER A 118 -13.40 -17.17 -4.35
CA SER A 118 -12.70 -18.43 -4.21
C SER A 118 -11.33 -18.42 -4.89
N VAL A 119 -10.46 -19.37 -4.51
CA VAL A 119 -9.20 -19.59 -5.22
C VAL A 119 -9.52 -20.02 -6.65
N GLY A 120 -8.85 -19.39 -7.62
CA GLY A 120 -9.08 -19.58 -9.05
C GLY A 120 -9.95 -18.51 -9.70
N ASP A 121 -10.71 -17.74 -8.91
CA ASP A 121 -11.52 -16.64 -9.44
C ASP A 121 -10.64 -15.53 -10.02
N TYR A 122 -11.15 -14.85 -11.04
CA TYR A 122 -10.51 -13.67 -11.62
C TYR A 122 -11.14 -12.42 -11.02
N VAL A 123 -10.32 -11.52 -10.47
CA VAL A 123 -10.77 -10.28 -9.85
C VAL A 123 -10.24 -9.07 -10.61
N SER A 124 -11.05 -8.02 -10.64
CA SER A 124 -10.75 -6.72 -11.24
C SER A 124 -10.82 -5.62 -10.17
N PRO A 125 -10.29 -4.42 -10.43
CA PRO A 125 -10.48 -3.28 -9.53
C PRO A 125 -11.98 -3.04 -9.27
N GLY A 126 -12.36 -2.97 -7.99
CA GLY A 126 -13.75 -2.84 -7.58
C GLY A 126 -14.47 -4.17 -7.24
N THR A 127 -13.90 -5.33 -7.58
CA THR A 127 -14.47 -6.61 -7.17
C THR A 127 -14.35 -6.78 -5.65
N PRO A 128 -15.44 -6.98 -4.91
CA PRO A 128 -15.39 -7.22 -3.47
C PRO A 128 -14.83 -8.62 -3.20
N ILE A 129 -13.82 -8.69 -2.34
CA ILE A 129 -13.08 -9.92 -2.01
C ILE A 129 -13.58 -10.55 -0.70
N VAL A 130 -13.62 -9.74 0.34
CA VAL A 130 -14.10 -10.13 1.68
C VAL A 130 -14.89 -8.98 2.28
N THR A 131 -15.90 -9.32 3.10
CA THR A 131 -16.54 -8.37 3.99
C THR A 131 -15.86 -8.47 5.35
N ILE A 132 -15.42 -7.34 5.90
CA ILE A 132 -14.79 -7.26 7.21
C ILE A 132 -15.60 -6.34 8.13
N VAL A 133 -15.71 -6.70 9.40
CA VAL A 133 -16.35 -5.90 10.45
C VAL A 133 -15.24 -5.38 11.38
N GLY A 134 -15.04 -4.07 11.38
CA GLY A 134 -14.04 -3.42 12.22
C GLY A 134 -14.38 -3.53 13.70
N LYS A 135 -13.34 -3.61 14.54
CA LYS A 135 -13.48 -3.54 16.00
C LYS A 135 -13.57 -2.09 16.48
N GLY A 136 -14.46 -1.30 15.87
CA GLY A 136 -14.70 0.08 16.26
C GLY A 136 -15.73 0.21 17.37
N ALA A 137 -15.92 1.44 17.86
CA ALA A 137 -17.02 1.76 18.78
C ALA A 137 -18.35 1.40 18.12
N LEU A 138 -19.16 0.65 18.82
CA LEU A 138 -20.52 0.30 18.39
C LEU A 138 -21.43 1.51 18.64
N ARG A 139 -22.29 1.81 17.66
CA ARG A 139 -23.37 2.78 17.83
C ARG A 139 -24.68 2.03 17.93
N ALA A 140 -25.38 2.21 19.04
CA ALA A 140 -26.75 1.74 19.20
C ALA A 140 -27.71 2.88 18.89
N VAL A 141 -28.70 2.60 18.05
CA VAL A 141 -29.82 3.52 17.80
C VAL A 141 -31.03 3.00 18.55
N LEU A 142 -31.46 3.75 19.57
CA LEU A 142 -32.56 3.34 20.42
C LEU A 142 -33.70 4.36 20.27
N PRO A 143 -34.95 3.89 20.03
CA PRO A 143 -36.08 4.78 20.04
C PRO A 143 -36.44 5.15 21.49
N PHE A 144 -36.54 6.45 21.77
CA PHE A 144 -37.01 6.96 23.06
C PHE A 144 -38.37 7.63 22.93
N PRO A 145 -39.23 7.51 23.93
CA PRO A 145 -40.48 8.27 23.98
C PRO A 145 -40.22 9.77 24.01
N GLU A 146 -41.00 10.54 23.26
CA GLU A 146 -40.82 11.99 23.09
C GLU A 146 -40.79 12.75 24.45
N ARG A 147 -41.56 12.28 25.44
CA ARG A 147 -41.56 12.84 26.80
C ARG A 147 -40.19 12.85 27.50
N LEU A 148 -39.27 12.05 27.07
CA LEU A 148 -37.90 11.98 27.62
C LEU A 148 -36.90 12.83 26.85
N SER A 149 -37.28 13.39 25.72
CA SER A 149 -36.39 14.18 24.84
C SER A 149 -35.67 15.31 25.56
N GLY A 150 -36.36 16.00 26.46
CA GLY A 150 -35.80 17.13 27.25
C GLY A 150 -34.75 16.70 28.30
N GLN A 151 -34.64 15.43 28.62
CA GLN A 151 -33.64 14.85 29.56
C GLN A 151 -32.43 14.28 28.87
N LEU A 152 -32.50 14.06 27.56
CA LEU A 152 -31.42 13.49 26.76
C LEU A 152 -30.49 14.62 26.30
N ARG A 153 -29.23 14.53 26.71
CA ARG A 153 -28.18 15.49 26.29
C ARG A 153 -26.97 14.73 25.76
N PRO A 154 -26.28 15.24 24.74
CA PRO A 154 -25.00 14.69 24.34
C PRO A 154 -24.03 14.62 25.53
N GLY A 155 -23.30 13.49 25.65
CA GLY A 155 -22.40 13.22 26.77
C GLY A 155 -23.03 12.51 27.97
N LEU A 156 -24.36 12.33 28.02
CA LEU A 156 -25.00 11.57 29.10
C LEU A 156 -24.59 10.09 29.05
N ALA A 157 -24.17 9.54 30.17
CA ALA A 157 -23.86 8.11 30.27
C ALA A 157 -25.15 7.29 30.27
N VAL A 158 -25.18 6.24 29.48
CA VAL A 158 -26.29 5.29 29.34
C VAL A 158 -25.77 3.89 29.59
N THR A 159 -26.51 3.16 30.43
CA THR A 159 -26.25 1.73 30.69
C THR A 159 -27.19 0.89 29.85
N LEU A 160 -26.65 -0.01 29.05
CA LEU A 160 -27.41 -0.96 28.23
C LEU A 160 -27.26 -2.35 28.81
N ASP A 161 -28.36 -2.94 29.23
CA ASP A 161 -28.41 -4.34 29.68
C ASP A 161 -28.65 -5.26 28.50
N GLN A 162 -27.84 -6.30 28.39
CA GLN A 162 -27.99 -7.35 27.39
C GLN A 162 -28.65 -8.59 27.98
N PRO A 163 -29.82 -9.01 27.49
CA PRO A 163 -30.46 -10.26 27.95
C PRO A 163 -29.56 -11.50 27.75
N ALA A 164 -28.74 -11.50 26.68
CA ALA A 164 -27.81 -12.59 26.38
C ALA A 164 -26.56 -12.65 27.30
N ARG A 165 -26.31 -11.61 28.12
CA ARG A 165 -25.16 -11.53 29.07
C ARG A 165 -25.57 -10.80 30.33
N PRO A 166 -26.40 -11.44 31.18
CA PRO A 166 -26.87 -10.83 32.42
C PRO A 166 -25.68 -10.48 33.32
N GLY A 167 -25.73 -9.32 33.95
CA GLY A 167 -24.67 -8.86 34.87
C GLY A 167 -23.42 -8.25 34.22
N LYS A 168 -23.42 -8.04 32.88
CA LYS A 168 -22.35 -7.31 32.17
C LYS A 168 -22.95 -6.14 31.35
N PRO A 169 -23.33 -5.05 32.01
CA PRO A 169 -23.89 -3.91 31.29
C PRO A 169 -22.83 -3.25 30.36
N ILE A 170 -23.29 -2.75 29.22
CA ILE A 170 -22.49 -1.93 28.33
C ILE A 170 -22.73 -0.47 28.69
N ILE A 171 -21.66 0.24 29.01
CA ILE A 171 -21.72 1.68 29.28
C ILE A 171 -21.44 2.42 27.96
N GLY A 172 -22.36 3.27 27.56
CA GLY A 172 -22.25 4.13 26.39
C GLY A 172 -22.48 5.59 26.72
N THR A 173 -22.26 6.47 25.77
CA THR A 173 -22.58 7.90 25.88
C THR A 173 -23.49 8.32 24.74
N ILE A 174 -24.43 9.22 25.01
CA ILE A 174 -25.29 9.81 23.99
C ILE A 174 -24.43 10.76 23.12
N THR A 175 -24.51 10.63 21.81
CA THR A 175 -23.83 11.49 20.85
C THR A 175 -24.80 12.35 20.05
#